data_ff26c1e0ca286806cc66df8c842a322f
#
_entry.id   ff26c1e0ca286806cc66df8c842a322f
#
_cell.length_a   1.000
_cell.length_b   1.000
_cell.length_c   1.000
_cell.angle_alpha   90.00
_cell.angle_beta   90.00
_cell.angle_gamma   90.00
#
_symmetry.space_group_name_H-M   'P 1'
#
loop_
_entity.id
_entity.type
_entity.pdbx_description
1 polymer ?
#
loop_
_entity_poly.entity_id
_entity_poly.type
_entity_poly.pdbx_seq_one_letter_code
_entity_poly.pdbx_strand_id
1 'polypeptide(L)'
;MSRRIAAIYDIHGNLPALEAVLADVRAEGVDEIVVGGDVVPGPMPRDCIDCLSSLDLAAHFISGNGDREVLASKRGHESAAIPEQFREVMRWNAAQLRAEDEHLLGQWPATVRLTIAGWGAVLFCHATPRNDSDIFTRTTPEDRLRPIFESAGVSLVVCGHT
;
A
#
# COMPACT_ATOMS: atom_id res chain seq x y z
N MET A 1 -18.14 -5.24 -20.73
CA MET A 1 -17.76 -3.91 -20.19
C MET A 1 -16.30 -3.99 -19.77
N SER A 2 -15.52 -2.93 -19.94
CA SER A 2 -14.13 -2.90 -19.47
C SER A 2 -14.15 -2.76 -17.94
N ARG A 3 -13.43 -3.64 -17.24
CA ARG A 3 -13.25 -3.61 -15.78
C ARG A 3 -12.44 -2.37 -15.39
N ARG A 4 -12.94 -1.59 -14.45
CA ARG A 4 -12.26 -0.41 -13.90
C ARG A 4 -11.66 -0.75 -12.54
N ILE A 5 -10.38 -0.46 -12.36
CA ILE A 5 -9.66 -0.70 -11.10
C ILE A 5 -9.10 0.63 -10.61
N ALA A 6 -9.38 1.00 -9.38
CA ALA A 6 -8.70 2.08 -8.70
C ALA A 6 -7.52 1.53 -7.91
N ALA A 7 -6.39 2.22 -7.95
CA ALA A 7 -5.23 1.90 -7.11
C ALA A 7 -4.97 3.11 -6.19
N ILE A 8 -5.04 2.90 -4.90
CA ILE A 8 -4.82 3.92 -3.87
C ILE A 8 -3.62 3.52 -3.02
N TYR A 9 -2.72 4.48 -2.79
CA TYR A 9 -1.44 4.27 -2.13
C TYR A 9 -1.21 5.32 -1.05
N ASP A 10 -0.32 5.02 -0.11
CA ASP A 10 0.24 5.99 0.83
C ASP A 10 -0.83 6.78 1.59
N ILE A 11 -1.79 6.06 2.17
CA ILE A 11 -2.94 6.62 2.91
C ILE A 11 -2.49 7.30 4.20
N HIS A 12 -1.49 6.72 4.87
CA HIS A 12 -0.86 7.27 6.07
C HIS A 12 -1.85 7.75 7.13
N GLY A 13 -2.86 6.93 7.45
CA GLY A 13 -3.83 7.21 8.50
C GLY A 13 -4.63 8.51 8.28
N ASN A 14 -4.71 9.00 7.05
CA ASN A 14 -5.44 10.22 6.69
C ASN A 14 -6.89 9.88 6.30
N LEU A 15 -7.74 9.65 7.31
CA LEU A 15 -9.13 9.26 7.08
C LEU A 15 -9.90 10.28 6.21
N PRO A 16 -9.84 11.59 6.42
CA PRO A 16 -10.58 12.55 5.59
C PRO A 16 -10.18 12.48 4.10
N ALA A 17 -8.88 12.30 3.81
CA ALA A 17 -8.43 12.13 2.44
C ALA A 17 -8.89 10.79 1.85
N LEU A 18 -8.83 9.71 2.64
CA LEU A 18 -9.31 8.39 2.23
C LEU A 18 -10.80 8.43 1.88
N GLU A 19 -11.64 9.02 2.73
CA GLU A 19 -13.08 9.16 2.50
C GLU A 19 -13.39 9.96 1.23
N ALA A 20 -12.68 11.06 0.98
CA ALA A 20 -12.82 11.86 -0.23
C ALA A 20 -12.47 11.05 -1.50
N VAL A 21 -11.33 10.34 -1.48
CA VAL A 21 -10.91 9.48 -2.59
C VAL A 21 -11.90 8.34 -2.82
N LEU A 22 -12.41 7.70 -1.77
CA LEU A 22 -13.41 6.64 -1.89
C LEU A 22 -14.75 7.14 -2.44
N ALA A 23 -15.12 8.40 -2.16
CA ALA A 23 -16.30 9.02 -2.77
C ALA A 23 -16.10 9.19 -4.29
N ASP A 24 -14.92 9.63 -4.74
CA ASP A 24 -14.59 9.75 -6.16
C ASP A 24 -14.55 8.37 -6.84
N VAL A 25 -13.95 7.37 -6.19
CA VAL A 25 -13.91 5.97 -6.68
C VAL A 25 -15.34 5.44 -6.94
N ARG A 26 -16.28 5.71 -6.03
CA ARG A 26 -17.69 5.32 -6.20
C ARG A 26 -18.36 6.09 -7.34
N ALA A 27 -18.12 7.39 -7.44
CA ALA A 27 -18.67 8.24 -8.49
C ALA A 27 -18.19 7.81 -9.90
N GLU A 28 -16.97 7.34 -10.01
CA GLU A 28 -16.38 6.82 -11.26
C GLU A 28 -16.88 5.41 -11.62
N GLY A 29 -17.63 4.74 -10.77
CA GLY A 29 -18.15 3.39 -11.02
C GLY A 29 -17.02 2.37 -11.16
N VAL A 30 -16.09 2.38 -10.23
CA VAL A 30 -14.96 1.43 -10.15
C VAL A 30 -15.47 0.07 -9.69
N ASP A 31 -14.99 -1.00 -10.31
CA ASP A 31 -15.38 -2.38 -9.99
C ASP A 31 -14.55 -2.97 -8.84
N GLU A 32 -13.28 -2.57 -8.72
CA GLU A 32 -12.34 -3.10 -7.72
C GLU A 32 -11.33 -2.04 -7.28
N ILE A 33 -10.81 -2.21 -6.07
CA ILE A 33 -9.77 -1.37 -5.49
C ILE A 33 -8.52 -2.19 -5.20
N VAL A 34 -7.35 -1.63 -5.49
CA VAL A 34 -6.06 -2.10 -4.96
C VAL A 34 -5.57 -1.07 -3.96
N VAL A 35 -5.43 -1.47 -2.70
CA VAL A 35 -4.79 -0.69 -1.63
C VAL A 35 -3.32 -1.05 -1.62
N GLY A 36 -2.49 -0.14 -2.09
CA GLY A 36 -1.10 -0.39 -2.47
C GLY A 36 -0.07 -0.20 -1.35
N GLY A 37 -0.51 -0.29 -0.09
CA GLY A 37 0.37 -0.19 1.08
C GLY A 37 0.44 1.21 1.68
N ASP A 38 1.15 1.29 2.81
CA ASP A 38 1.27 2.47 3.67
C ASP A 38 -0.09 3.04 4.08
N VAL A 39 -0.96 2.14 4.56
CA VAL A 39 -2.19 2.53 5.25
C VAL A 39 -1.83 3.18 6.58
N VAL A 40 -0.81 2.65 7.25
CA VAL A 40 -0.17 3.19 8.45
C VAL A 40 1.34 3.37 8.18
N PRO A 41 2.05 4.23 8.95
CA PRO A 41 1.62 5.04 10.10
C PRO A 41 0.88 6.31 9.71
N GLY A 42 0.08 6.83 10.64
CA GLY A 42 -0.57 8.12 10.47
C GLY A 42 -1.47 8.51 11.64
N PRO A 43 -2.17 9.64 11.59
CA PRO A 43 -2.90 10.20 12.74
C PRO A 43 -4.16 9.42 13.12
N MET A 44 -4.80 8.70 12.18
CA MET A 44 -6.04 7.94 12.39
C MET A 44 -5.90 6.50 11.85
N PRO A 45 -4.96 5.69 12.41
CA PRO A 45 -4.63 4.39 11.82
C PRO A 45 -5.80 3.42 11.86
N ARG A 46 -6.49 3.31 13.00
CA ARG A 46 -7.63 2.40 13.16
C ARG A 46 -8.81 2.79 12.31
N ASP A 47 -9.13 4.08 12.27
CA ASP A 47 -10.27 4.59 11.50
C ASP A 47 -10.08 4.30 9.99
N CYS A 48 -8.84 4.43 9.49
CA CYS A 48 -8.52 4.04 8.11
C CYS A 48 -8.64 2.53 7.88
N ILE A 49 -8.15 1.70 8.80
CA ILE A 49 -8.28 0.25 8.70
C ILE A 49 -9.76 -0.16 8.75
N ASP A 50 -10.56 0.40 9.66
CA ASP A 50 -11.99 0.13 9.77
C ASP A 50 -12.75 0.57 8.51
N CYS A 51 -12.42 1.75 7.97
CA CYS A 51 -12.98 2.25 6.71
C CYS A 51 -12.69 1.29 5.54
N LEU A 52 -11.45 0.85 5.39
CA LEU A 52 -11.03 -0.07 4.34
C LEU A 52 -11.61 -1.48 4.51
N SER A 53 -11.77 -1.94 5.75
CA SER A 53 -12.36 -3.25 6.06
C SER A 53 -13.87 -3.30 5.79
N SER A 54 -14.53 -2.14 5.78
CA SER A 54 -15.97 -2.00 5.53
C SER A 54 -16.33 -1.68 4.07
N LEU A 55 -15.35 -1.76 3.15
CA LEU A 55 -15.61 -1.47 1.73
C LEU A 55 -16.64 -2.44 1.15
N ASP A 56 -17.58 -1.91 0.40
CA ASP A 56 -18.60 -2.61 -0.38
C ASP A 56 -18.12 -3.01 -1.79
N LEU A 57 -16.85 -2.82 -2.08
CA LEU A 57 -16.16 -3.17 -3.31
C LEU A 57 -15.15 -4.29 -3.09
N ALA A 58 -14.89 -5.08 -4.12
CA ALA A 58 -13.79 -6.03 -4.09
C ALA A 58 -12.46 -5.29 -3.89
N ALA A 59 -11.72 -5.64 -2.84
CA ALA A 59 -10.49 -4.97 -2.49
C ALA A 59 -9.32 -5.95 -2.39
N HIS A 60 -8.18 -5.55 -2.93
CA HIS A 60 -6.91 -6.25 -2.81
C HIS A 60 -5.94 -5.38 -2.02
N PHE A 61 -5.25 -5.96 -1.09
CA PHE A 61 -4.34 -5.24 -0.19
C PHE A 61 -2.89 -5.67 -0.41
N ILE A 62 -1.98 -4.72 -0.31
CA ILE A 62 -0.53 -4.90 -0.38
C ILE A 62 0.06 -4.24 0.86
N SER A 63 1.07 -4.86 1.47
CA SER A 63 1.83 -4.26 2.56
C SER A 63 2.84 -3.27 2.00
N GLY A 64 2.86 -2.06 2.56
CA GLY A 64 3.93 -1.09 2.38
C GLY A 64 5.02 -1.20 3.46
N ASN A 65 6.08 -0.41 3.32
CA ASN A 65 7.15 -0.37 4.33
C ASN A 65 6.64 0.21 5.67
N GLY A 66 5.76 1.20 5.64
CA GLY A 66 5.16 1.77 6.85
C GLY A 66 4.34 0.72 7.62
N ASP A 67 3.46 -0.02 6.92
CA ASP A 67 2.67 -1.09 7.52
C ASP A 67 3.58 -2.15 8.17
N ARG A 68 4.62 -2.58 7.47
CA ARG A 68 5.61 -3.55 7.95
C ARG A 68 6.34 -3.06 9.19
N GLU A 69 6.77 -1.80 9.21
CA GLU A 69 7.52 -1.22 10.34
C GLU A 69 6.63 -1.00 11.57
N VAL A 70 5.37 -0.60 11.38
CA VAL A 70 4.39 -0.51 12.49
C VAL A 70 4.13 -1.89 13.09
N LEU A 71 3.97 -2.92 12.25
CA LEU A 71 3.83 -4.31 12.73
C LEU A 71 5.08 -4.80 13.45
N ALA A 72 6.27 -4.49 12.95
CA ALA A 72 7.52 -4.84 13.60
C ALA A 72 7.61 -4.19 14.99
N SER A 73 7.28 -2.90 15.09
CA SER A 73 7.21 -2.18 16.36
C SER A 73 6.19 -2.80 17.32
N LYS A 74 5.01 -3.20 16.83
CA LYS A 74 3.96 -3.90 17.62
C LYS A 74 4.48 -5.19 18.24
N ARG A 75 5.35 -5.91 17.53
CA ARG A 75 5.98 -7.17 17.95
C ARG A 75 7.27 -6.98 18.76
N GLY A 76 7.61 -5.73 19.10
CA GLY A 76 8.82 -5.41 19.85
C GLY A 76 10.12 -5.44 19.04
N HIS A 77 10.03 -5.40 17.71
CA HIS A 77 11.17 -5.37 16.80
C HIS A 77 11.23 -4.01 16.10
N GLU A 78 12.22 -3.20 16.44
CA GLU A 78 12.42 -1.91 15.78
C GLU A 78 13.57 -2.02 14.78
N SER A 79 13.30 -1.62 13.55
CA SER A 79 14.33 -1.57 12.51
C SER A 79 15.36 -0.48 12.79
N ALA A 80 16.65 -0.83 12.75
CA ALA A 80 17.72 0.13 12.83
C ALA A 80 17.76 1.10 11.63
N ALA A 81 17.09 0.75 10.54
CA ALA A 81 16.99 1.60 9.34
C ALA A 81 16.05 2.79 9.55
N ILE A 82 15.13 2.73 10.54
CA ILE A 82 14.23 3.85 10.82
C ILE A 82 15.00 4.92 11.61
N PRO A 83 15.08 6.16 11.10
CA PRO A 83 15.66 7.28 11.85
C PRO A 83 14.96 7.45 13.20
N GLU A 84 15.73 7.76 14.25
CA GLU A 84 15.25 7.85 15.63
C GLU A 84 13.99 8.73 15.77
N GLN A 85 13.97 9.84 15.05
CA GLN A 85 12.83 10.79 15.07
C GLN A 85 11.50 10.19 14.60
N PHE A 86 11.51 9.11 13.82
CA PHE A 86 10.29 8.44 13.35
C PHE A 86 9.88 7.24 14.20
N ARG A 87 10.77 6.73 15.07
CA ARG A 87 10.46 5.55 15.89
C ARG A 87 9.32 5.79 16.87
N GLU A 88 9.21 7.00 17.40
CA GLU A 88 8.11 7.36 18.31
C GLU A 88 6.76 7.29 17.57
N VAL A 89 6.71 7.74 16.32
CA VAL A 89 5.50 7.64 15.48
C VAL A 89 5.14 6.18 15.24
N MET A 90 6.13 5.31 14.95
CA MET A 90 5.88 3.88 14.77
C MET A 90 5.34 3.23 16.05
N ARG A 91 5.94 3.51 17.20
CA ARG A 91 5.49 3.00 18.52
C ARG A 91 4.06 3.45 18.84
N TRP A 92 3.77 4.73 18.58
CA TRP A 92 2.45 5.28 18.82
C TRP A 92 1.40 4.58 17.94
N ASN A 93 1.67 4.44 16.64
CA ASN A 93 0.77 3.71 15.72
C ASN A 93 0.60 2.25 16.15
N ALA A 94 1.69 1.56 16.48
CA ALA A 94 1.67 0.19 16.96
C ALA A 94 0.80 0.03 18.23
N ALA A 95 0.82 1.00 19.14
CA ALA A 95 -0.01 1.01 20.33
C ALA A 95 -1.51 1.22 20.03
N GLN A 96 -1.86 1.87 18.91
CA GLN A 96 -3.24 2.04 18.48
C GLN A 96 -3.85 0.76 17.89
N LEU A 97 -3.04 -0.13 17.30
CA LEU A 97 -3.54 -1.32 16.62
C LEU A 97 -4.13 -2.33 17.62
N ARG A 98 -5.30 -2.85 17.30
CA ARG A 98 -5.94 -4.00 17.97
C ARG A 98 -5.28 -5.30 17.49
N ALA A 99 -5.58 -6.42 18.14
CA ALA A 99 -5.10 -7.73 17.72
C ALA A 99 -5.63 -8.15 16.34
N GLU A 100 -6.88 -7.80 16.03
CA GLU A 100 -7.46 -8.01 14.71
C GLU A 100 -6.78 -7.19 13.62
N ASP A 101 -6.39 -5.94 13.90
CA ASP A 101 -5.67 -5.08 12.95
C ASP A 101 -4.28 -5.64 12.65
N GLU A 102 -3.56 -6.09 13.71
CA GLU A 102 -2.26 -6.75 13.55
C GLU A 102 -2.37 -8.01 12.68
N HIS A 103 -3.41 -8.82 12.91
CA HIS A 103 -3.64 -10.03 12.13
C HIS A 103 -3.92 -9.70 10.67
N LEU A 104 -4.80 -8.72 10.42
CA LEU A 104 -5.18 -8.27 9.08
C LEU A 104 -3.97 -7.75 8.30
N LEU A 105 -3.26 -6.77 8.84
CA LEU A 105 -2.07 -6.19 8.22
C LEU A 105 -0.99 -7.27 7.96
N GLY A 106 -0.84 -8.22 8.88
CA GLY A 106 0.13 -9.31 8.77
C GLY A 106 -0.16 -10.31 7.65
N GLN A 107 -1.37 -10.29 7.08
CA GLN A 107 -1.76 -11.15 5.96
C GLN A 107 -1.56 -10.49 4.59
N TRP A 108 -1.31 -9.18 4.54
CA TRP A 108 -1.15 -8.48 3.27
C TRP A 108 0.13 -8.94 2.56
N PRO A 109 0.04 -9.37 1.30
CA PRO A 109 1.20 -9.75 0.52
C PRO A 109 2.02 -8.52 0.11
N ALA A 110 3.27 -8.74 -0.28
CA ALA A 110 4.13 -7.68 -0.82
C ALA A 110 3.69 -7.21 -2.21
N THR A 111 2.99 -8.04 -2.97
CA THR A 111 2.55 -7.73 -4.33
C THR A 111 1.22 -8.43 -4.65
N VAL A 112 0.45 -7.83 -5.54
CA VAL A 112 -0.76 -8.44 -6.13
C VAL A 112 -0.62 -8.41 -7.65
N ARG A 113 -1.02 -9.51 -8.30
CA ARG A 113 -1.04 -9.62 -9.76
C ARG A 113 -2.46 -9.84 -10.23
N LEU A 114 -2.95 -8.96 -11.10
CA LEU A 114 -4.28 -9.04 -11.70
C LEU A 114 -4.16 -9.18 -13.22
N THR A 115 -5.10 -9.92 -13.82
CA THR A 115 -5.24 -9.95 -15.28
C THR A 115 -6.28 -8.93 -15.68
N ILE A 116 -5.88 -7.94 -16.49
CA ILE A 116 -6.75 -6.85 -16.94
C ILE A 116 -6.92 -6.94 -18.45
N ALA A 117 -8.18 -6.92 -18.91
CA ALA A 117 -8.49 -7.01 -20.33
C ALA A 117 -7.81 -5.89 -21.12
N GLY A 118 -7.11 -6.25 -22.19
CA GLY A 118 -6.34 -5.33 -23.02
C GLY A 118 -4.92 -5.03 -22.52
N TRP A 119 -4.60 -5.33 -21.27
CA TRP A 119 -3.28 -5.09 -20.66
C TRP A 119 -2.53 -6.38 -20.31
N GLY A 120 -3.25 -7.51 -20.19
CA GLY A 120 -2.66 -8.76 -19.71
C GLY A 120 -2.41 -8.75 -18.21
N ALA A 121 -1.27 -9.30 -17.79
CA ALA A 121 -0.88 -9.32 -16.39
C ALA A 121 -0.35 -7.94 -15.95
N VAL A 122 -0.95 -7.40 -14.89
CA VAL A 122 -0.55 -6.15 -14.23
C VAL A 122 -0.10 -6.49 -12.81
N LEU A 123 1.08 -6.02 -12.42
CA LEU A 123 1.62 -6.16 -11.08
C LEU A 123 1.38 -4.89 -10.28
N PHE A 124 0.86 -5.04 -9.08
CA PHE A 124 0.77 -3.98 -8.08
C PHE A 124 1.78 -4.29 -6.97
N CYS A 125 2.61 -3.32 -6.61
CA CYS A 125 3.57 -3.40 -5.52
C CYS A 125 3.64 -2.05 -4.82
N HIS A 126 4.19 -1.99 -3.58
CA HIS A 126 4.26 -0.72 -2.88
C HIS A 126 5.27 0.22 -3.54
N ALA A 127 6.55 -0.11 -3.56
CA ALA A 127 7.61 0.70 -4.17
C ALA A 127 8.08 0.12 -5.51
N THR A 128 8.77 -1.02 -5.49
CA THR A 128 9.23 -1.70 -6.71
C THR A 128 8.88 -3.19 -6.67
N PRO A 129 8.94 -3.90 -7.80
CA PRO A 129 8.77 -5.36 -7.80
C PRO A 129 9.78 -6.09 -6.89
N ARG A 130 10.90 -5.46 -6.55
CA ARG A 130 11.99 -6.01 -5.77
C ARG A 130 11.79 -5.88 -4.27
N ASN A 131 11.28 -4.74 -3.82
CA ASN A 131 11.04 -4.45 -2.40
C ASN A 131 10.08 -3.27 -2.20
N ASP A 132 9.72 -3.03 -0.93
CA ASP A 132 8.77 -2.02 -0.49
C ASP A 132 9.40 -0.66 -0.12
N SER A 133 10.69 -0.45 -0.37
CA SER A 133 11.44 0.70 0.15
C SER A 133 12.34 1.39 -0.88
N ASP A 134 12.41 0.86 -2.11
CA ASP A 134 13.18 1.50 -3.18
C ASP A 134 12.53 2.83 -3.59
N ILE A 135 13.34 3.89 -3.62
CA ILE A 135 12.89 5.21 -4.05
C ILE A 135 13.38 5.47 -5.47
N PHE A 136 12.45 5.85 -6.34
CA PHE A 136 12.75 6.36 -7.66
C PHE A 136 11.81 7.49 -8.06
N THR A 137 12.23 8.32 -8.97
CA THR A 137 11.45 9.46 -9.45
C THR A 137 11.48 9.53 -10.97
N ARG A 138 10.75 10.46 -11.54
CA ARG A 138 10.75 10.74 -12.97
C ARG A 138 12.16 11.05 -13.52
N THR A 139 13.10 11.47 -12.68
CA THR A 139 14.47 11.80 -13.04
C THR A 139 15.46 10.66 -12.81
N THR A 140 15.01 9.53 -12.25
CA THR A 140 15.86 8.34 -12.08
C THR A 140 16.22 7.76 -13.45
N PRO A 141 17.50 7.53 -13.75
CA PRO A 141 17.92 6.97 -15.03
C PRO A 141 17.27 5.63 -15.33
N GLU A 142 16.79 5.46 -16.57
CA GLU A 142 16.04 4.27 -17.00
C GLU A 142 16.87 2.98 -16.90
N ASP A 143 18.17 3.04 -17.17
CA ASP A 143 19.10 1.92 -17.08
C ASP A 143 19.21 1.34 -15.65
N ARG A 144 18.95 2.14 -14.63
CA ARG A 144 18.89 1.72 -13.24
C ARG A 144 17.55 1.05 -12.91
N LEU A 145 16.46 1.47 -13.55
CA LEU A 145 15.11 0.97 -13.28
C LEU A 145 14.78 -0.28 -14.10
N ARG A 146 15.23 -0.32 -15.36
CA ARG A 146 14.91 -1.40 -16.30
C ARG A 146 15.12 -2.80 -15.73
N PRO A 147 16.26 -3.17 -15.10
CA PRO A 147 16.47 -4.53 -14.56
C PRO A 147 15.48 -4.88 -13.45
N ILE A 148 15.02 -3.88 -12.67
CA ILE A 148 14.09 -4.08 -11.56
C ILE A 148 12.70 -4.39 -12.09
N PHE A 149 12.21 -3.58 -13.05
CA PHE A 149 10.86 -3.71 -13.57
C PHE A 149 10.70 -4.82 -14.60
N GLU A 150 11.70 -5.08 -15.44
CA GLU A 150 11.70 -6.21 -16.38
C GLU A 150 11.64 -7.56 -15.68
N SER A 151 12.24 -7.68 -14.48
CA SER A 151 12.19 -8.91 -13.68
C SER A 151 10.77 -9.32 -13.27
N ALA A 152 9.82 -8.38 -13.26
CA ALA A 152 8.43 -8.66 -12.93
C ALA A 152 7.70 -9.51 -13.99
N GLY A 153 8.18 -9.51 -15.24
CA GLY A 153 7.61 -10.30 -16.35
C GLY A 153 6.14 -9.96 -16.64
N VAL A 154 5.78 -8.68 -16.54
CA VAL A 154 4.43 -8.15 -16.79
C VAL A 154 4.47 -6.95 -17.72
N SER A 155 3.32 -6.62 -18.35
CA SER A 155 3.21 -5.49 -19.26
C SER A 155 3.12 -4.14 -18.54
N LEU A 156 2.66 -4.12 -17.29
CA LEU A 156 2.45 -2.92 -16.50
C LEU A 156 2.73 -3.20 -15.02
N VAL A 157 3.43 -2.28 -14.38
CA VAL A 157 3.59 -2.24 -12.91
C VAL A 157 2.96 -0.95 -12.40
N VAL A 158 2.17 -1.04 -11.35
CA VAL A 158 1.56 0.09 -10.64
C VAL A 158 2.13 0.11 -9.22
N CYS A 159 2.66 1.26 -8.81
CA CYS A 159 3.30 1.43 -7.50
C CYS A 159 3.12 2.86 -6.96
N GLY A 160 3.41 3.03 -5.67
CA GLY A 160 3.40 4.29 -4.93
C GLY A 160 4.77 4.61 -4.31
N HIS A 161 4.78 5.00 -3.05
CA HIS A 161 5.96 5.22 -2.18
C HIS A 161 6.81 6.47 -2.50
N THR A 162 6.58 7.21 -3.55
CA THR A 162 7.36 8.41 -3.94
C THR A 162 6.49 9.59 -4.27
#